data_e814b2123eef6fb195bdc71981536326
#
_entry.id   e814b2123eef6fb195bdc71981536326
#
_cell.length_a   1.000
_cell.length_b   1.000
_cell.length_c   1.000
_cell.angle_alpha   90.00
_cell.angle_beta   90.00
_cell.angle_gamma   90.00
#
_symmetry.space_group_name_H-M   'P 1'
#
loop_
_entity.id
_entity.type
_entity.pdbx_description
1 polymer ?
#
loop_
_entity_poly.entity_id
_entity_poly.type
_entity_poly.pdbx_seq_one_letter_code
_entity_poly.pdbx_strand_id
1 'polypeptide(L)'
;YHQIVFAHGFFSSALHEIAHWCIAGEKRRLLEDYGYWYCPDGRDATQQANFEKVEIKPHAIEWAFTEAAGRKFQVSTDNLNGAEPDREGFTRNVAAQLESFRAHGFPPRAERFINALSSTFGKSTLSNLPNKITNSRSTEAPKNSASIESGDGIGVDTE
;
A
#
# COMPACT_ATOMS: atom_id res chain seq x y z
N TYR A 1 10.01 -17.01 -6.48
CA TYR A 1 8.89 -16.24 -7.04
C TYR A 1 8.42 -15.21 -6.02
N HIS A 2 7.79 -14.11 -6.47
CA HIS A 2 7.21 -13.13 -5.58
C HIS A 2 5.77 -13.52 -5.25
N GLN A 3 5.37 -13.34 -4.00
CA GLN A 3 4.01 -13.55 -3.54
C GLN A 3 3.52 -12.23 -2.93
N ILE A 4 2.32 -11.80 -3.30
CA ILE A 4 1.66 -10.64 -2.72
C ILE A 4 0.51 -11.16 -1.87
N VAL A 5 0.57 -10.85 -0.58
CA VAL A 5 -0.47 -11.20 0.40
C VAL A 5 -1.24 -9.93 0.73
N PHE A 6 -2.55 -10.00 0.71
CA PHE A 6 -3.41 -8.85 1.02
C PHE A 6 -4.61 -9.24 1.88
N ALA A 7 -5.11 -8.29 2.65
CA ALA A 7 -6.13 -8.56 3.66
C ALA A 7 -7.53 -8.78 3.06
N HIS A 8 -8.25 -9.73 3.63
CA HIS A 8 -9.70 -9.94 3.46
C HIS A 8 -10.22 -10.08 2.02
N GLY A 9 -9.38 -10.25 1.02
CA GLY A 9 -9.79 -10.30 -0.38
C GLY A 9 -10.34 -8.98 -0.92
N PHE A 10 -10.03 -7.84 -0.30
CA PHE A 10 -10.45 -6.53 -0.77
C PHE A 10 -9.61 -6.09 -1.96
N PHE A 11 -10.29 -5.57 -2.98
CA PHE A 11 -9.65 -5.07 -4.19
C PHE A 11 -8.67 -3.92 -3.90
N SER A 12 -9.05 -2.97 -3.05
CA SER A 12 -8.17 -1.86 -2.64
C SER A 12 -6.90 -2.35 -1.93
N SER A 13 -7.03 -3.32 -1.01
CA SER A 13 -5.88 -3.91 -0.34
C SER A 13 -4.93 -4.59 -1.34
N ALA A 14 -5.46 -5.31 -2.32
CA ALA A 14 -4.63 -5.91 -3.37
C ALA A 14 -3.88 -4.86 -4.18
N LEU A 15 -4.53 -3.76 -4.57
CA LEU A 15 -3.88 -2.67 -5.31
C LEU A 15 -2.81 -1.98 -4.47
N HIS A 16 -3.05 -1.81 -3.17
CA HIS A 16 -2.10 -1.22 -2.23
C HIS A 16 -0.81 -2.06 -2.15
N GLU A 17 -0.92 -3.35 -1.91
CA GLU A 17 0.24 -4.24 -1.83
C GLU A 17 1.00 -4.33 -3.16
N ILE A 18 0.28 -4.29 -4.29
CA ILE A 18 0.90 -4.21 -5.62
C ILE A 18 1.64 -2.88 -5.79
N ALA A 19 1.12 -1.77 -5.24
CA ALA A 19 1.81 -0.48 -5.28
C ALA A 19 3.13 -0.52 -4.52
N HIS A 20 3.17 -1.09 -3.32
CA HIS A 20 4.41 -1.35 -2.58
C HIS A 20 5.41 -2.17 -3.39
N TRP A 21 4.95 -3.28 -3.99
CA TRP A 21 5.82 -4.12 -4.84
C TRP A 21 6.37 -3.35 -6.05
N CYS A 22 5.58 -2.47 -6.64
CA CYS A 22 6.00 -1.65 -7.78
C CYS A 22 7.11 -0.67 -7.43
N ILE A 23 7.10 -0.12 -6.22
CA ILE A 23 8.10 0.85 -5.73
C ILE A 23 9.34 0.15 -5.21
N ALA A 24 9.18 -1.00 -4.57
CA ALA A 24 10.29 -1.70 -3.92
C ALA A 24 11.43 -1.99 -4.91
N GLY A 25 12.64 -1.60 -4.52
CA GLY A 25 13.87 -1.89 -5.24
C GLY A 25 14.13 -3.40 -5.29
N GLU A 26 15.06 -3.81 -6.15
CA GLU A 26 15.34 -5.22 -6.40
C GLU A 26 15.69 -6.00 -5.12
N LYS A 27 16.56 -5.45 -4.30
CA LYS A 27 16.97 -6.07 -3.04
C LYS A 27 15.82 -6.15 -2.03
N ARG A 28 15.00 -5.10 -1.93
CA ARG A 28 13.88 -5.07 -0.99
C ARG A 28 12.77 -6.06 -1.33
N ARG A 29 12.54 -6.34 -2.61
CA ARG A 29 11.57 -7.36 -3.04
C ARG A 29 11.93 -8.79 -2.65
N LEU A 30 13.16 -9.02 -2.19
CA LEU A 30 13.61 -10.31 -1.68
C LEU A 30 13.38 -10.47 -0.16
N LEU A 31 12.99 -9.38 0.51
CA LEU A 31 12.70 -9.37 1.93
C LEU A 31 11.20 -9.52 2.16
N GLU A 32 10.83 -10.23 3.22
CA GLU A 32 9.48 -10.26 3.72
C GLU A 32 9.07 -8.84 4.13
N ASP A 33 7.87 -8.41 3.77
CA ASP A 33 7.34 -7.06 4.00
C ASP A 33 8.29 -5.93 3.54
N TYR A 34 9.12 -6.23 2.54
CA TYR A 34 10.14 -5.31 2.01
C TYR A 34 11.14 -4.82 3.08
N GLY A 35 11.23 -5.52 4.22
CA GLY A 35 12.09 -5.15 5.33
C GLY A 35 11.64 -3.90 6.08
N TYR A 36 10.37 -3.51 5.95
CA TYR A 36 9.80 -2.45 6.78
C TYR A 36 9.37 -3.01 8.14
N TRP A 37 9.76 -2.26 9.18
CA TRP A 37 9.26 -2.47 10.53
C TRP A 37 8.25 -1.37 10.84
N TYR A 38 7.02 -1.74 11.08
CA TYR A 38 6.01 -0.78 11.51
C TYR A 38 5.05 -1.42 12.51
N CYS A 39 4.51 -0.60 13.38
CA CYS A 39 3.42 -1.00 14.26
C CYS A 39 2.10 -0.87 13.46
N PRO A 40 1.36 -1.95 13.23
CA PRO A 40 0.16 -1.89 12.39
C PRO A 40 -0.94 -1.02 13.01
N ASP A 41 -1.03 -1.00 14.36
CA ASP A 41 -2.02 -0.24 15.12
C ASP A 41 -1.42 0.31 16.42
N GLY A 42 -2.09 1.30 17.03
CA GLY A 42 -1.65 1.88 18.30
C GLY A 42 -0.44 2.80 18.16
N ARG A 43 -0.14 3.29 16.94
CA ARG A 43 0.96 4.23 16.69
C ARG A 43 0.73 5.53 17.45
N ASP A 44 1.77 6.03 18.13
CA ASP A 44 1.79 7.39 18.65
C ASP A 44 1.86 8.43 17.51
N ALA A 45 1.79 9.72 17.84
CA ALA A 45 1.79 10.79 16.84
C ALA A 45 3.06 10.82 15.98
N THR A 46 4.22 10.53 16.57
CA THR A 46 5.51 10.50 15.85
C THR A 46 5.60 9.29 14.93
N GLN A 47 5.19 8.14 15.42
CA GLN A 47 5.14 6.91 14.65
C GLN A 47 4.15 7.02 13.49
N GLN A 48 2.97 7.63 13.74
CA GLN A 48 1.97 7.87 12.72
C GLN A 48 2.50 8.81 11.63
N ALA A 49 3.14 9.93 12.00
CA ALA A 49 3.74 10.85 11.04
C ALA A 49 4.85 10.21 10.18
N ASN A 50 5.65 9.32 10.77
CA ASN A 50 6.68 8.59 10.02
C ASN A 50 6.07 7.54 9.09
N PHE A 51 5.05 6.83 9.55
CA PHE A 51 4.28 5.90 8.74
C PHE A 51 3.67 6.61 7.52
N GLU A 52 2.96 7.71 7.74
CA GLU A 52 2.35 8.48 6.65
C GLU A 52 3.37 8.93 5.59
N LYS A 53 4.59 9.33 5.99
CA LYS A 53 5.63 9.73 5.04
C LYS A 53 6.01 8.61 4.07
N VAL A 54 6.12 7.38 4.55
CA VAL A 54 6.49 6.24 3.68
C VAL A 54 5.30 5.74 2.85
N GLU A 55 4.08 6.00 3.32
CA GLU A 55 2.84 5.57 2.67
C GLU A 55 2.34 6.53 1.56
N ILE A 56 2.82 7.77 1.49
CA ILE A 56 2.41 8.74 0.46
C ILE A 56 2.58 8.16 -0.95
N LYS A 57 3.74 7.59 -1.26
CA LYS A 57 4.02 7.06 -2.61
C LYS A 57 3.21 5.81 -2.95
N PRO A 58 3.12 4.80 -2.08
CA PRO A 58 2.23 3.66 -2.30
C PRO A 58 0.79 4.07 -2.55
N HIS A 59 0.22 4.94 -1.70
CA HIS A 59 -1.15 5.41 -1.87
C HIS A 59 -1.37 6.22 -3.16
N ALA A 60 -0.40 7.03 -3.58
CA ALA A 60 -0.49 7.74 -4.85
C ALA A 60 -0.53 6.80 -6.05
N ILE A 61 0.21 5.70 -6.01
CA ILE A 61 0.19 4.67 -7.05
C ILE A 61 -1.09 3.84 -6.98
N GLU A 62 -1.54 3.46 -5.78
CA GLU A 62 -2.83 2.81 -5.57
C GLU A 62 -3.98 3.65 -6.12
N TRP A 63 -3.94 4.97 -5.94
CA TRP A 63 -4.92 5.89 -6.51
C TRP A 63 -4.94 5.80 -8.04
N ALA A 64 -3.77 5.86 -8.69
CA ALA A 64 -3.68 5.70 -10.14
C ALA A 64 -4.19 4.33 -10.61
N PHE A 65 -3.91 3.26 -9.89
CA PHE A 65 -4.43 1.92 -10.17
C PHE A 65 -5.96 1.86 -10.06
N THR A 66 -6.48 2.48 -9.01
CA THR A 66 -7.92 2.52 -8.72
C THR A 66 -8.67 3.26 -9.83
N GLU A 67 -8.15 4.41 -10.28
CA GLU A 67 -8.71 5.15 -11.42
C GLU A 67 -8.60 4.37 -12.73
N ALA A 68 -7.45 3.74 -12.98
CA ALA A 68 -7.25 2.90 -14.17
C ALA A 68 -8.20 1.71 -14.22
N ALA A 69 -8.62 1.21 -13.04
CA ALA A 69 -9.65 0.19 -12.90
C ALA A 69 -11.10 0.74 -12.95
N GLY A 70 -11.29 2.04 -13.21
CA GLY A 70 -12.61 2.67 -13.28
C GLY A 70 -13.32 2.80 -11.93
N ARG A 71 -12.58 2.86 -10.82
CA ARG A 71 -13.12 2.94 -9.46
C ARG A 71 -12.76 4.24 -8.77
N LYS A 72 -13.47 4.55 -7.68
CA LYS A 72 -13.18 5.69 -6.82
C LYS A 72 -12.16 5.30 -5.76
N PHE A 73 -11.11 6.08 -5.64
CA PHE A 73 -10.11 5.95 -4.58
C PHE A 73 -10.62 6.55 -3.27
N GLN A 74 -10.25 5.91 -2.17
CA GLN A 74 -10.41 6.43 -0.82
C GLN A 74 -9.15 6.13 -0.04
N VAL A 75 -8.59 7.16 0.57
CA VAL A 75 -7.41 7.03 1.43
C VAL A 75 -7.76 6.26 2.69
N SER A 76 -6.94 5.30 3.06
CA SER A 76 -6.97 4.65 4.38
C SER A 76 -5.81 5.17 5.23
N THR A 77 -6.14 5.63 6.43
CA THR A 77 -5.17 6.14 7.43
C THR A 77 -5.40 5.50 8.79
N ASP A 78 -6.03 4.32 8.80
CA ASP A 78 -6.50 3.70 10.02
C ASP A 78 -5.34 3.44 11.00
N ASN A 79 -5.56 3.86 12.25
CA ASN A 79 -4.66 3.66 13.37
C ASN A 79 -5.51 3.36 14.61
N LEU A 80 -5.95 2.11 14.70
CA LEU A 80 -6.83 1.67 15.79
C LEU A 80 -6.10 1.81 17.12
N ASN A 81 -6.78 2.43 18.10
CA ASN A 81 -6.26 2.69 19.46
C ASN A 81 -4.97 3.54 19.52
N GLY A 82 -4.61 4.24 18.44
CA GLY A 82 -3.48 5.15 18.41
C GLY A 82 -3.86 6.62 18.26
N ALA A 83 -2.88 7.47 17.89
CA ALA A 83 -3.12 8.87 17.61
C ALA A 83 -4.08 9.03 16.41
N GLU A 84 -5.00 10.01 16.51
CA GLU A 84 -5.90 10.33 15.40
C GLU A 84 -5.11 10.87 14.20
N PRO A 85 -5.23 10.26 13.01
CA PRO A 85 -4.48 10.69 11.84
C PRO A 85 -5.06 11.98 11.24
N ASP A 86 -4.18 12.86 10.72
CA ASP A 86 -4.60 13.98 9.86
C ASP A 86 -4.96 13.46 8.46
N ARG A 87 -6.15 12.89 8.34
CA ARG A 87 -6.65 12.31 7.10
C ARG A 87 -6.67 13.31 5.94
N GLU A 88 -7.02 14.56 6.21
CA GLU A 88 -7.08 15.60 5.16
C GLU A 88 -5.68 15.99 4.70
N GLY A 89 -4.75 16.22 5.62
CA GLY A 89 -3.36 16.52 5.30
C GLY A 89 -2.69 15.38 4.55
N PHE A 90 -2.89 14.16 5.00
CA PHE A 90 -2.38 12.98 4.32
C PHE A 90 -2.97 12.85 2.91
N THR A 91 -4.28 13.02 2.72
CA THR A 91 -4.92 12.98 1.40
C THR A 91 -4.36 14.04 0.46
N ARG A 92 -4.12 15.27 0.95
CA ARG A 92 -3.48 16.33 0.15
C ARG A 92 -2.07 15.93 -0.30
N ASN A 93 -1.28 15.34 0.59
CA ASN A 93 0.08 14.89 0.28
C ASN A 93 0.09 13.75 -0.76
N VAL A 94 -0.84 12.81 -0.63
CA VAL A 94 -1.02 11.72 -1.61
C VAL A 94 -1.43 12.27 -2.97
N ALA A 95 -2.38 13.22 -3.02
CA ALA A 95 -2.80 13.87 -4.25
C ALA A 95 -1.65 14.63 -4.93
N ALA A 96 -0.87 15.39 -4.18
CA ALA A 96 0.31 16.09 -4.70
C ALA A 96 1.36 15.11 -5.27
N GLN A 97 1.57 13.99 -4.62
CA GLN A 97 2.48 12.94 -5.12
C GLN A 97 1.95 12.30 -6.39
N LEU A 98 0.63 12.07 -6.50
CA LEU A 98 -0.01 11.56 -7.70
C LEU A 98 0.20 12.51 -8.88
N GLU A 99 -0.02 13.81 -8.68
CA GLU A 99 0.22 14.81 -9.71
C GLU A 99 1.71 14.87 -10.12
N SER A 100 2.62 14.69 -9.16
CA SER A 100 4.04 14.57 -9.46
C SER A 100 4.35 13.35 -10.35
N PHE A 101 3.74 12.21 -10.08
CA PHE A 101 3.89 11.03 -10.95
C PHE A 101 3.28 11.25 -12.34
N ARG A 102 2.15 11.93 -12.43
CA ARG A 102 1.55 12.29 -13.73
C ARG A 102 2.45 13.20 -14.57
N ALA A 103 3.12 14.14 -13.92
CA ALA A 103 4.01 15.10 -14.60
C ALA A 103 5.37 14.51 -14.99
N HIS A 104 5.95 13.61 -14.16
CA HIS A 104 7.33 13.14 -14.31
C HIS A 104 7.45 11.66 -14.67
N GLY A 105 6.33 10.94 -14.71
CA GLY A 105 6.28 9.49 -14.98
C GLY A 105 6.16 8.65 -13.71
N PHE A 106 5.50 7.52 -13.86
CA PHE A 106 5.37 6.50 -12.82
C PHE A 106 6.58 5.56 -12.81
N PRO A 107 6.83 4.87 -11.67
CA PRO A 107 7.79 3.76 -11.67
C PRO A 107 7.45 2.74 -12.77
N PRO A 108 8.43 2.18 -13.50
CA PRO A 108 8.15 1.38 -14.71
C PRO A 108 7.21 0.19 -14.51
N ARG A 109 7.21 -0.43 -13.33
CA ARG A 109 6.26 -1.51 -13.01
C ARG A 109 4.85 -0.99 -12.78
N ALA A 110 4.73 0.16 -12.09
CA ALA A 110 3.44 0.80 -11.86
C ALA A 110 2.81 1.25 -13.19
N GLU A 111 3.58 1.85 -14.07
CA GLU A 111 3.11 2.28 -15.40
C GLU A 111 2.58 1.10 -16.22
N ARG A 112 3.32 -0.02 -16.24
CA ARG A 112 2.85 -1.24 -16.93
C ARG A 112 1.56 -1.78 -16.35
N PHE A 113 1.41 -1.72 -15.04
CA PHE A 113 0.20 -2.21 -14.37
C PHE A 113 -0.99 -1.25 -14.59
N ILE A 114 -0.79 0.08 -14.57
CA ILE A 114 -1.79 1.08 -14.96
C ILE A 114 -2.32 0.78 -16.38
N ASN A 115 -1.42 0.55 -17.33
CA ASN A 115 -1.79 0.26 -18.70
C ASN A 115 -2.58 -1.05 -18.82
N ALA A 116 -2.20 -2.09 -18.08
CA ALA A 116 -2.93 -3.35 -18.03
C ALA A 116 -4.34 -3.18 -17.44
N LEU A 117 -4.47 -2.44 -16.33
CA LEU A 117 -5.77 -2.14 -15.71
C LEU A 117 -6.66 -1.34 -16.67
N SER A 118 -6.13 -0.28 -17.28
CA SER A 118 -6.87 0.55 -18.24
C SER A 118 -7.34 -0.24 -19.45
N SER A 119 -6.52 -1.15 -19.98
CA SER A 119 -6.90 -1.99 -21.12
C SER A 119 -7.97 -3.02 -20.75
N THR A 120 -7.94 -3.53 -19.53
CA THR A 120 -8.87 -4.56 -19.05
C THR A 120 -10.20 -3.95 -18.59
N PHE A 121 -10.14 -2.84 -17.88
CA PHE A 121 -11.29 -2.26 -17.19
C PHE A 121 -11.74 -0.90 -17.77
N GLY A 122 -10.87 -0.18 -18.46
CA GLY A 122 -11.16 1.17 -18.96
C GLY A 122 -12.24 1.26 -20.06
N LYS A 123 -12.67 0.13 -20.62
CA LYS A 123 -13.76 0.04 -21.61
C LYS A 123 -15.05 -0.60 -21.08
N SER A 124 -15.05 -1.04 -19.83
CA SER A 124 -16.20 -1.69 -19.22
C SER A 124 -16.80 -0.74 -18.19
N THR A 125 -18.08 -0.45 -18.37
CA THR A 125 -18.93 0.15 -17.33
C THR A 125 -19.03 -0.84 -16.17
N LEU A 126 -18.00 -0.89 -15.34
CA LEU A 126 -17.90 -1.77 -14.17
C LEU A 126 -18.73 -1.27 -13.00
N SER A 127 -19.95 -0.82 -13.26
CA SER A 127 -20.91 -0.49 -12.19
C SER A 127 -21.30 -1.67 -11.30
N ASN A 128 -20.84 -2.89 -11.60
CA ASN A 128 -21.32 -4.11 -10.94
C ASN A 128 -20.26 -5.11 -10.47
N LEU A 129 -18.97 -4.77 -10.45
CA LEU A 129 -18.01 -5.70 -9.83
C LEU A 129 -18.06 -5.60 -8.30
N PRO A 130 -18.26 -6.72 -7.60
CA PRO A 130 -18.24 -6.73 -6.14
C PRO A 130 -16.87 -6.28 -5.64
N ASN A 131 -16.86 -5.53 -4.55
CA ASN A 131 -15.64 -5.03 -3.88
C ASN A 131 -14.78 -6.17 -3.29
N LYS A 132 -15.19 -7.41 -3.51
CA LYS A 132 -14.57 -8.63 -2.98
C LYS A 132 -14.04 -9.51 -4.11
N ILE A 133 -12.75 -9.80 -4.09
CA ILE A 133 -12.17 -10.88 -4.90
C ILE A 133 -12.38 -12.16 -4.09
N THR A 134 -13.19 -13.08 -4.60
CA THR A 134 -13.33 -14.40 -3.99
C THR A 134 -12.04 -15.20 -4.26
N ASN A 135 -11.20 -15.30 -3.25
CA ASN A 135 -10.06 -16.19 -3.29
C ASN A 135 -10.55 -17.62 -2.99
N SER A 136 -10.54 -18.52 -3.97
CA SER A 136 -10.90 -19.93 -3.81
C SER A 136 -9.77 -20.79 -3.20
N ARG A 137 -8.92 -20.19 -2.36
CA ARG A 137 -7.94 -20.94 -1.56
C ARG A 137 -7.94 -20.43 -0.14
N SER A 138 -8.69 -21.14 0.71
CA SER A 138 -8.51 -21.09 2.15
C SER A 138 -7.13 -21.67 2.49
N THR A 139 -6.17 -20.81 2.75
CA THR A 139 -4.98 -21.19 3.52
C THR A 139 -5.03 -20.37 4.79
N GLU A 140 -5.30 -21.05 5.89
CA GLU A 140 -5.14 -20.50 7.23
C GLU A 140 -3.77 -19.85 7.35
N ALA A 141 -3.74 -18.58 7.76
CA ALA A 141 -2.52 -17.91 8.13
C ALA A 141 -1.93 -18.61 9.37
N PRO A 142 -0.65 -18.92 9.38
CA PRO A 142 -0.02 -19.43 10.61
C PRO A 142 -0.08 -18.32 11.67
N LYS A 143 -0.68 -18.63 12.81
CA LYS A 143 -0.60 -17.82 14.02
C LYS A 143 0.85 -17.83 14.51
N ASN A 144 1.64 -16.85 14.12
CA ASN A 144 2.95 -16.65 14.70
C ASN A 144 2.80 -15.80 15.97
N SER A 145 2.71 -16.50 17.10
CA SER A 145 2.98 -15.92 18.41
C SER A 145 4.50 -15.89 18.59
N ALA A 146 5.16 -14.87 18.13
CA ALA A 146 6.54 -14.59 18.49
C ALA A 146 6.55 -13.68 19.71
N SER A 147 6.89 -14.25 20.85
CA SER A 147 7.28 -13.52 22.05
C SER A 147 8.57 -12.75 21.72
N ILE A 148 8.52 -11.43 21.85
CA ILE A 148 9.69 -10.58 21.63
C ILE A 148 10.32 -10.31 22.99
N GLU A 149 11.51 -10.84 23.19
CA GLU A 149 12.42 -10.34 24.21
C GLU A 149 13.04 -9.01 23.73
N SER A 150 13.02 -8.05 24.65
CA SER A 150 13.59 -6.73 24.50
C SER A 150 15.11 -6.79 24.33
N GLY A 151 15.63 -6.22 23.24
CA GLY A 151 17.05 -5.95 23.04
C GLY A 151 17.23 -4.55 22.48
N ASP A 152 17.79 -3.66 23.29
CA ASP A 152 18.23 -2.32 22.94
C ASP A 152 19.26 -2.33 21.82
N GLY A 153 19.18 -1.39 20.89
CA GLY A 153 20.22 -1.22 19.89
C GLY A 153 19.89 -0.13 18.87
N ILE A 154 20.17 1.11 19.21
CA ILE A 154 20.12 2.29 18.34
C ILE A 154 21.28 2.23 17.34
N GLY A 155 21.03 2.35 16.07
CA GLY A 155 22.02 2.59 15.03
C GLY A 155 21.37 3.37 13.89
N VAL A 156 21.51 4.70 13.92
CA VAL A 156 21.19 5.59 12.79
C VAL A 156 22.45 5.72 11.95
N ASP A 157 22.45 5.20 10.75
CA ASP A 157 23.43 5.59 9.73
C ASP A 157 22.69 6.18 8.53
N THR A 158 22.99 7.46 8.37
CA THR A 158 22.69 8.29 7.20
C THR A 158 23.74 8.01 6.12
N GLU A 159 23.30 7.48 4.97
CA GLU A 159 23.79 7.81 3.62
C GLU A 159 22.82 7.27 2.55
#